data_a6af9788342fd3ac5c9e1c8a5a5cef36
#
_entry.id   a6af9788342fd3ac5c9e1c8a5a5cef36
#
_cell.length_a   1.000
_cell.length_b   1.000
_cell.length_c   1.000
_cell.angle_alpha   90.00
_cell.angle_beta   90.00
_cell.angle_gamma   90.00
#
_symmetry.space_group_name_H-M   'P 1'
#
loop_
_entity.id
_entity.type
_entity.pdbx_description
1 polymer ?
#
loop_
_entity_poly.entity_id
_entity_poly.type
_entity_poly.pdbx_seq_one_letter_code
_entity_poly.pdbx_strand_id
1 'polypeptide(L)'
;QDANSFSDVCVITESAQPKKILLWGDSHAAQLYAGLHYYEREGQYDVLQLTASACPPVINENTRCNGLNKKVIQLIASTRPITVIISGHWSLYDESKGWDHMDAANLVKTIDEFKKLGVTEIILFGPVPSWESNLPKMLVKLSKSSDWKDPPDRLTSGFSQNTKILDNKMEAIAKEVGISYISPYQTFCNL
;
A
#
# COMPACT_ATOMS: atom_id res chain seq x y z
N GLN A 1 -18.37 -10.90 1.76
CA GLN A 1 -17.12 -11.65 1.99
C GLN A 1 -16.81 -11.53 3.46
N ASP A 2 -16.68 -12.68 4.13
CA ASP A 2 -16.23 -12.72 5.52
C ASP A 2 -14.88 -12.01 5.62
N ALA A 3 -14.79 -11.00 6.48
CA ALA A 3 -13.58 -10.21 6.71
C ALA A 3 -12.39 -11.06 7.27
N ASN A 4 -12.55 -12.38 7.34
CA ASN A 4 -11.63 -13.30 7.98
C ASN A 4 -10.94 -14.30 7.05
N SER A 5 -11.16 -14.29 5.73
CA SER A 5 -10.50 -15.21 4.82
C SER A 5 -10.17 -14.57 3.47
N PHE A 6 -8.96 -14.86 2.97
CA PHE A 6 -8.66 -14.67 1.56
C PHE A 6 -9.26 -15.85 0.78
N SER A 7 -9.72 -15.61 -0.44
CA SER A 7 -10.12 -16.68 -1.35
C SER A 7 -8.92 -17.59 -1.63
N ASP A 8 -9.15 -18.91 -1.76
CA ASP A 8 -8.10 -19.86 -2.10
C ASP A 8 -7.40 -19.50 -3.42
N VAL A 9 -8.12 -18.83 -4.33
CA VAL A 9 -7.57 -18.30 -5.59
C VAL A 9 -6.47 -17.25 -5.37
N CYS A 10 -6.51 -16.52 -4.23
CA CYS A 10 -5.46 -15.55 -3.89
C CYS A 10 -4.17 -16.22 -3.36
N VAL A 11 -4.19 -17.51 -3.13
CA VAL A 11 -3.12 -18.28 -2.47
C VAL A 11 -2.60 -19.42 -3.35
N ILE A 12 -3.00 -19.50 -4.63
CA ILE A 12 -2.55 -20.54 -5.54
C ILE A 12 -1.04 -20.38 -5.75
N THR A 13 -0.31 -21.30 -5.14
CA THR A 13 1.16 -21.33 -5.11
C THR A 13 1.75 -22.41 -6.01
N GLU A 14 0.96 -23.01 -6.89
CA GLU A 14 1.44 -24.08 -7.82
C GLU A 14 2.14 -23.51 -9.06
N SER A 15 2.83 -22.40 -8.91
CA SER A 15 3.68 -21.89 -9.97
C SER A 15 5.09 -22.49 -9.87
N ALA A 16 5.65 -22.78 -11.03
CA ALA A 16 7.02 -23.26 -11.18
C ALA A 16 8.07 -22.16 -10.92
N GLN A 17 7.64 -20.92 -10.64
CA GLN A 17 8.57 -19.80 -10.46
C GLN A 17 9.17 -19.79 -9.04
N PRO A 18 10.50 -19.72 -8.93
CA PRO A 18 11.19 -19.78 -7.64
C PRO A 18 11.06 -18.45 -6.85
N LYS A 19 10.71 -17.34 -7.51
CA LYS A 19 10.64 -16.01 -6.91
C LYS A 19 9.19 -15.62 -6.68
N LYS A 20 8.83 -15.29 -5.45
CA LYS A 20 7.49 -14.85 -5.07
C LYS A 20 7.54 -13.44 -4.52
N ILE A 21 6.65 -12.58 -5.00
CA ILE A 21 6.39 -11.25 -4.48
C ILE A 21 5.03 -11.27 -3.80
N LEU A 22 4.97 -10.84 -2.56
CA LEU A 22 3.72 -10.71 -1.84
C LEU A 22 3.32 -9.25 -1.79
N LEU A 23 2.14 -8.93 -2.33
CA LEU A 23 1.51 -7.61 -2.26
C LEU A 23 0.47 -7.61 -1.15
N TRP A 24 0.71 -6.84 -0.09
CA TRP A 24 -0.17 -6.76 1.07
C TRP A 24 -0.68 -5.36 1.33
N GLY A 25 -1.97 -5.26 1.63
CA GLY A 25 -2.61 -4.01 2.01
C GLY A 25 -4.11 -3.95 1.74
N ASP A 26 -4.58 -2.76 1.46
CA ASP A 26 -5.98 -2.48 1.15
C ASP A 26 -6.22 -2.25 -0.37
N SER A 27 -7.27 -1.49 -0.70
CA SER A 27 -7.58 -1.14 -2.10
C SER A 27 -6.48 -0.31 -2.77
N HIS A 28 -5.68 0.45 -1.99
CA HIS A 28 -4.52 1.19 -2.52
C HIS A 28 -3.34 0.26 -2.84
N ALA A 29 -3.20 -0.86 -2.15
CA ALA A 29 -2.28 -1.91 -2.58
C ALA A 29 -2.83 -2.63 -3.82
N ALA A 30 -4.12 -2.96 -3.84
CA ALA A 30 -4.73 -3.69 -4.95
C ALA A 30 -4.54 -3.01 -6.32
N GLN A 31 -4.47 -1.67 -6.37
CA GLN A 31 -4.21 -0.94 -7.62
C GLN A 31 -2.84 -1.24 -8.24
N LEU A 32 -1.86 -1.65 -7.44
CA LEU A 32 -0.51 -1.99 -7.91
C LEU A 32 -0.47 -3.35 -8.62
N TYR A 33 -1.48 -4.20 -8.36
CA TYR A 33 -1.51 -5.56 -8.90
C TYR A 33 -1.47 -5.60 -10.43
N ALA A 34 -2.18 -4.70 -11.10
CA ALA A 34 -2.20 -4.67 -12.56
C ALA A 34 -0.80 -4.50 -13.17
N GLY A 35 0.01 -3.61 -12.61
CA GLY A 35 1.40 -3.39 -13.02
C GLY A 35 2.30 -4.58 -12.69
N LEU A 36 2.17 -5.13 -11.49
CA LEU A 36 2.95 -6.29 -11.07
C LEU A 36 2.60 -7.53 -11.92
N HIS A 37 1.32 -7.76 -12.20
CA HIS A 37 0.85 -8.87 -13.02
C HIS A 37 1.32 -8.77 -14.48
N TYR A 38 1.49 -7.56 -15.00
CA TYR A 38 2.07 -7.38 -16.33
C TYR A 38 3.48 -7.98 -16.42
N TYR A 39 4.33 -7.72 -15.41
CA TYR A 39 5.68 -8.28 -15.34
C TYR A 39 5.70 -9.74 -14.90
N GLU A 40 4.72 -10.23 -14.13
CA GLU A 40 4.55 -11.65 -13.80
C GLU A 40 4.43 -12.50 -15.08
N ARG A 41 3.67 -12.02 -16.07
CA ARG A 41 3.49 -12.69 -17.36
C ARG A 41 4.78 -12.83 -18.18
N GLU A 42 5.81 -12.05 -17.87
CA GLU A 42 7.14 -12.21 -18.45
C GLU A 42 7.95 -13.33 -17.80
N GLY A 43 7.38 -14.05 -16.83
CA GLY A 43 7.91 -15.27 -16.25
C GLY A 43 9.06 -15.08 -15.27
N GLN A 44 9.19 -13.90 -14.64
CA GLN A 44 10.29 -13.63 -13.72
C GLN A 44 9.93 -13.95 -12.25
N TYR A 45 8.66 -13.84 -11.87
CA TYR A 45 8.17 -14.05 -10.50
C TYR A 45 6.65 -14.27 -10.47
N ASP A 46 6.15 -14.78 -9.35
CA ASP A 46 4.72 -14.87 -9.04
C ASP A 46 4.28 -13.78 -8.08
N VAL A 47 3.10 -13.23 -8.28
CA VAL A 47 2.51 -12.23 -7.39
C VAL A 47 1.41 -12.84 -6.54
N LEU A 48 1.62 -12.87 -5.23
CA LEU A 48 0.61 -13.21 -4.25
C LEU A 48 -0.10 -11.93 -3.79
N GLN A 49 -1.33 -11.72 -4.23
CA GLN A 49 -2.11 -10.56 -3.84
C GLN A 49 -2.94 -10.84 -2.58
N LEU A 50 -2.59 -10.21 -1.46
CA LEU A 50 -3.29 -10.33 -0.18
C LEU A 50 -3.85 -8.95 0.22
N THR A 51 -4.90 -8.53 -0.46
CA THR A 51 -5.51 -7.22 -0.26
C THR A 51 -6.95 -7.32 0.23
N ALA A 52 -7.31 -6.46 1.19
CA ALA A 52 -8.66 -6.40 1.74
C ALA A 52 -9.10 -4.94 1.96
N SER A 53 -10.31 -4.60 1.54
CA SER A 53 -10.82 -3.23 1.58
C SER A 53 -10.75 -2.61 2.98
N ALA A 54 -10.13 -1.43 3.06
CA ALA A 54 -9.94 -0.64 4.28
C ALA A 54 -9.33 -1.45 5.45
N CYS A 55 -8.39 -2.34 5.14
CA CYS A 55 -7.62 -3.11 6.10
C CYS A 55 -6.17 -2.60 6.12
N PRO A 56 -5.74 -1.94 7.20
CA PRO A 56 -4.36 -1.49 7.32
C PRO A 56 -3.40 -2.68 7.35
N PRO A 57 -2.33 -2.66 6.56
CA PRO A 57 -1.35 -3.74 6.50
C PRO A 57 -0.36 -3.67 7.67
N VAL A 58 -0.86 -3.91 8.87
CA VAL A 58 -0.07 -3.89 10.11
C VAL A 58 -0.54 -4.96 11.09
N ILE A 59 0.40 -5.45 11.91
CA ILE A 59 0.10 -6.31 13.05
C ILE A 59 -0.41 -5.43 14.19
N ASN A 60 -1.72 -5.39 14.35
CA ASN A 60 -2.38 -4.70 15.46
C ASN A 60 -3.61 -5.49 15.90
N GLU A 61 -3.66 -5.87 17.15
CA GLU A 61 -4.75 -6.69 17.71
C GLU A 61 -6.08 -5.92 17.82
N ASN A 62 -6.01 -4.62 17.83
CA ASN A 62 -7.16 -3.74 17.99
C ASN A 62 -7.86 -3.39 16.66
N THR A 63 -7.40 -3.92 15.53
CA THR A 63 -8.06 -3.68 14.23
C THR A 63 -9.07 -4.78 13.91
N ARG A 64 -10.14 -4.42 13.20
CA ARG A 64 -11.10 -5.40 12.66
C ARG A 64 -10.44 -6.42 11.71
N CYS A 65 -9.28 -6.09 11.16
CA CYS A 65 -8.54 -6.91 10.21
C CYS A 65 -7.47 -7.81 10.86
N ASN A 66 -7.39 -7.84 12.19
CA ASN A 66 -6.38 -8.62 12.91
C ASN A 66 -6.34 -10.09 12.48
N GLY A 67 -7.49 -10.74 12.37
CA GLY A 67 -7.57 -12.14 11.90
C GLY A 67 -7.00 -12.35 10.50
N LEU A 68 -7.28 -11.41 9.60
CA LEU A 68 -6.77 -11.42 8.22
C LEU A 68 -5.27 -11.17 8.19
N ASN A 69 -4.80 -10.18 8.94
CA ASN A 69 -3.39 -9.81 9.03
C ASN A 69 -2.54 -10.95 9.64
N LYS A 70 -3.07 -11.67 10.64
CA LYS A 70 -2.42 -12.89 11.17
C LYS A 70 -2.26 -13.98 10.09
N LYS A 71 -3.23 -14.15 9.20
CA LYS A 71 -3.12 -15.09 8.08
C LYS A 71 -2.04 -14.69 7.08
N VAL A 72 -1.86 -13.38 6.83
CA VAL A 72 -0.75 -12.90 5.98
C VAL A 72 0.59 -13.32 6.57
N ILE A 73 0.78 -13.15 7.89
CA ILE A 73 2.01 -13.58 8.57
C ILE A 73 2.23 -15.09 8.42
N GLN A 74 1.19 -15.89 8.58
CA GLN A 74 1.26 -17.36 8.40
C GLN A 74 1.63 -17.73 6.95
N LEU A 75 1.07 -17.01 5.96
CA LEU A 75 1.39 -17.22 4.56
C LEU A 75 2.83 -16.82 4.23
N ILE A 76 3.33 -15.73 4.77
CA ILE A 76 4.74 -15.35 4.62
C ILE A 76 5.65 -16.45 5.17
N ALA A 77 5.34 -16.97 6.35
CA ALA A 77 6.13 -18.04 6.97
C ALA A 77 6.14 -19.32 6.13
N SER A 78 5.04 -19.66 5.47
CA SER A 78 4.92 -20.87 4.64
C SER A 78 5.44 -20.72 3.21
N THR A 79 5.16 -19.58 2.57
CA THR A 79 5.50 -19.32 1.17
C THR A 79 6.90 -18.76 0.97
N ARG A 80 7.47 -18.14 2.03
CA ARG A 80 8.80 -17.52 2.03
C ARG A 80 9.03 -16.62 0.82
N PRO A 81 8.22 -15.57 0.61
CA PRO A 81 8.41 -14.65 -0.49
C PRO A 81 9.76 -13.96 -0.37
N ILE A 82 10.40 -13.67 -1.50
CA ILE A 82 11.65 -12.90 -1.50
C ILE A 82 11.40 -11.42 -1.25
N THR A 83 10.25 -10.92 -1.72
CA THR A 83 9.86 -9.51 -1.59
C THR A 83 8.46 -9.41 -1.01
N VAL A 84 8.28 -8.51 -0.05
CA VAL A 84 6.96 -8.10 0.47
C VAL A 84 6.76 -6.62 0.17
N ILE A 85 5.72 -6.30 -0.58
CA ILE A 85 5.29 -4.92 -0.86
C ILE A 85 4.13 -4.58 0.07
N ILE A 86 4.32 -3.56 0.89
CA ILE A 86 3.32 -3.05 1.84
C ILE A 86 2.78 -1.73 1.28
N SER A 87 1.47 -1.65 1.06
CA SER A 87 0.80 -0.42 0.61
C SER A 87 -0.60 -0.29 1.19
N GLY A 88 -1.06 0.94 1.39
CA GLY A 88 -2.38 1.21 1.93
C GLY A 88 -2.83 2.64 1.72
N HIS A 89 -4.09 2.89 2.02
CA HIS A 89 -4.64 4.24 2.10
C HIS A 89 -4.18 4.93 3.40
N TRP A 90 -2.89 5.22 3.47
CA TRP A 90 -2.21 5.65 4.71
C TRP A 90 -2.88 6.82 5.42
N SER A 91 -3.44 7.79 4.69
CA SER A 91 -4.16 8.91 5.26
C SER A 91 -5.50 8.53 5.92
N LEU A 92 -6.02 7.33 5.63
CA LEU A 92 -7.23 6.79 6.28
C LEU A 92 -6.92 6.26 7.69
N TYR A 93 -5.69 5.80 7.90
CA TYR A 93 -5.24 5.13 9.12
C TYR A 93 -4.43 6.04 10.04
N ASP A 94 -4.29 7.32 9.69
CA ASP A 94 -3.62 8.31 10.53
C ASP A 94 -4.39 8.50 11.84
N GLU A 95 -3.66 8.54 12.94
CA GLU A 95 -4.17 8.62 14.33
C GLU A 95 -5.24 9.69 14.56
N SER A 96 -5.24 10.74 13.73
CA SER A 96 -6.19 11.85 13.85
C SER A 96 -7.62 11.54 13.40
N LYS A 97 -7.88 10.41 12.73
CA LYS A 97 -9.16 10.16 12.04
C LYS A 97 -10.00 8.98 12.54
N GLY A 98 -9.59 8.27 13.57
CA GLY A 98 -10.45 7.33 14.31
C GLY A 98 -10.83 6.03 13.63
N TRP A 99 -10.25 5.67 12.47
CA TRP A 99 -10.45 4.40 11.81
C TRP A 99 -9.21 3.52 11.99
N ASP A 100 -9.40 2.28 12.45
CA ASP A 100 -8.36 1.25 12.60
C ASP A 100 -6.94 1.82 12.70
N HIS A 101 -6.62 2.39 13.87
CA HIS A 101 -5.39 3.16 14.11
C HIS A 101 -4.13 2.38 13.70
N MET A 102 -3.34 2.99 12.83
CA MET A 102 -1.99 2.58 12.57
C MET A 102 -1.04 3.59 13.19
N ASP A 103 -0.38 3.24 14.29
CA ASP A 103 0.75 4.01 14.77
C ASP A 103 2.06 3.54 14.10
N ALA A 104 3.09 4.38 14.17
CA ALA A 104 4.40 4.05 13.64
C ALA A 104 4.98 2.77 14.27
N ALA A 105 4.70 2.52 15.56
CA ALA A 105 5.17 1.34 16.29
C ALA A 105 4.58 0.04 15.72
N ASN A 106 3.30 0.05 15.31
CA ASN A 106 2.69 -1.11 14.67
C ASN A 106 3.33 -1.43 13.32
N LEU A 107 3.69 -0.42 12.54
CA LEU A 107 4.39 -0.60 11.26
C LEU A 107 5.80 -1.17 11.49
N VAL A 108 6.55 -0.60 12.41
CA VAL A 108 7.90 -1.09 12.80
C VAL A 108 7.82 -2.53 13.27
N LYS A 109 6.90 -2.86 14.19
CA LYS A 109 6.67 -4.23 14.67
C LYS A 109 6.37 -5.20 13.52
N THR A 110 5.57 -4.77 12.55
CA THR A 110 5.22 -5.58 11.38
C THR A 110 6.44 -5.88 10.52
N ILE A 111 7.27 -4.86 10.25
CA ILE A 111 8.50 -4.98 9.48
C ILE A 111 9.51 -5.91 10.19
N ASP A 112 9.65 -5.76 11.51
CA ASP A 112 10.54 -6.61 12.30
C ASP A 112 10.10 -8.07 12.27
N GLU A 113 8.80 -8.33 12.27
CA GLU A 113 8.28 -9.70 12.14
C GLU A 113 8.61 -10.30 10.76
N PHE A 114 8.49 -9.53 9.68
CA PHE A 114 8.88 -9.99 8.35
C PHE A 114 10.37 -10.32 8.26
N LYS A 115 11.22 -9.50 8.86
CA LYS A 115 12.67 -9.77 8.94
C LYS A 115 12.97 -11.07 9.69
N LYS A 116 12.29 -11.32 10.82
CA LYS A 116 12.41 -12.58 11.58
C LYS A 116 11.97 -13.79 10.77
N LEU A 117 10.96 -13.63 9.90
CA LEU A 117 10.49 -14.68 9.00
C LEU A 117 11.40 -14.89 7.78
N GLY A 118 12.48 -14.10 7.64
CA GLY A 118 13.47 -14.27 6.57
C GLY A 118 13.10 -13.60 5.24
N VAL A 119 12.16 -12.64 5.24
CA VAL A 119 11.90 -11.82 4.05
C VAL A 119 13.14 -11.01 3.72
N THR A 120 13.67 -11.17 2.52
CA THR A 120 14.94 -10.53 2.12
C THR A 120 14.76 -9.10 1.66
N GLU A 121 13.62 -8.78 1.07
CA GLU A 121 13.31 -7.45 0.59
C GLU A 121 11.92 -7.01 1.06
N ILE A 122 11.86 -5.88 1.75
CA ILE A 122 10.60 -5.25 2.17
C ILE A 122 10.53 -3.88 1.52
N ILE A 123 9.45 -3.62 0.80
CA ILE A 123 9.19 -2.36 0.13
C ILE A 123 7.96 -1.72 0.76
N LEU A 124 8.15 -0.56 1.38
CA LEU A 124 7.06 0.28 1.85
C LEU A 124 6.68 1.26 0.74
N PHE A 125 5.45 1.13 0.23
CA PHE A 125 4.90 2.01 -0.79
C PHE A 125 4.10 3.12 -0.12
N GLY A 126 4.56 4.35 -0.25
CA GLY A 126 4.04 5.52 0.44
C GLY A 126 2.66 5.98 -0.04
N PRO A 127 2.16 7.12 0.50
CA PRO A 127 0.87 7.66 0.13
C PRO A 127 0.85 8.18 -1.31
N VAL A 128 -0.23 7.90 -2.01
CA VAL A 128 -0.49 8.53 -3.31
C VAL A 128 -0.90 9.99 -3.13
N PRO A 129 -0.62 10.87 -4.11
CA PRO A 129 -1.12 12.24 -4.10
C PRO A 129 -2.62 12.30 -3.87
N SER A 130 -3.05 13.21 -2.99
CA SER A 130 -4.47 13.41 -2.68
C SER A 130 -4.83 14.90 -2.66
N TRP A 131 -6.10 15.18 -2.83
CA TRP A 131 -6.65 16.53 -2.81
C TRP A 131 -7.67 16.66 -1.66
N GLU A 132 -7.91 17.87 -1.21
CA GLU A 132 -8.90 18.17 -0.15
C GLU A 132 -10.31 17.72 -0.51
N SER A 133 -10.59 17.60 -1.79
CA SER A 133 -11.82 17.04 -2.35
C SER A 133 -11.48 16.01 -3.43
N ASN A 134 -12.46 15.22 -3.81
CA ASN A 134 -12.33 14.25 -4.90
C ASN A 134 -11.84 14.93 -6.19
N LEU A 135 -10.68 14.51 -6.72
CA LEU A 135 -10.02 15.14 -7.86
C LEU A 135 -10.92 15.31 -9.09
N PRO A 136 -11.72 14.32 -9.54
CA PRO A 136 -12.66 14.51 -10.63
C PRO A 136 -13.69 15.63 -10.39
N LYS A 137 -14.22 15.76 -9.17
CA LYS A 137 -15.13 16.85 -8.82
C LYS A 137 -14.45 18.22 -8.86
N MET A 138 -13.19 18.27 -8.41
CA MET A 138 -12.40 19.49 -8.48
C MET A 138 -12.13 19.91 -9.92
N LEU A 139 -11.72 18.98 -10.77
CA LEU A 139 -11.49 19.24 -12.19
C LEU A 139 -12.76 19.77 -12.87
N VAL A 140 -13.93 19.16 -12.63
CA VAL A 140 -15.22 19.65 -13.15
C VAL A 140 -15.57 21.05 -12.62
N LYS A 141 -15.30 21.32 -11.33
CA LYS A 141 -15.55 22.65 -10.75
C LYS A 141 -14.65 23.71 -11.39
N LEU A 142 -13.38 23.40 -11.54
CA LEU A 142 -12.39 24.31 -12.09
C LEU A 142 -12.62 24.54 -13.59
N SER A 143 -12.99 23.52 -14.38
CA SER A 143 -13.31 23.68 -15.78
C SER A 143 -14.50 24.61 -16.03
N LYS A 144 -15.46 24.69 -15.10
CA LYS A 144 -16.61 25.61 -15.17
C LYS A 144 -16.25 27.06 -14.85
N SER A 145 -15.17 27.28 -14.09
CA SER A 145 -14.71 28.61 -13.67
C SER A 145 -13.50 29.11 -14.46
N SER A 146 -12.98 28.30 -15.38
CA SER A 146 -11.80 28.58 -16.20
C SER A 146 -12.13 28.28 -17.66
N ASP A 147 -11.56 29.02 -18.60
CA ASP A 147 -11.72 28.76 -20.03
C ASP A 147 -10.89 27.55 -20.51
N TRP A 148 -10.85 26.48 -19.72
CA TRP A 148 -10.11 25.28 -20.08
C TRP A 148 -10.84 24.54 -21.22
N LYS A 149 -10.13 24.32 -22.33
CA LYS A 149 -10.56 23.37 -23.36
C LYS A 149 -10.23 21.94 -22.96
N ASP A 150 -9.05 21.77 -22.34
CA ASP A 150 -8.55 20.49 -21.83
C ASP A 150 -8.12 20.63 -20.37
N PRO A 151 -8.18 19.56 -19.56
CA PRO A 151 -7.68 19.60 -18.20
C PRO A 151 -6.17 19.89 -18.21
N PRO A 152 -5.66 20.62 -17.20
CA PRO A 152 -4.23 20.90 -17.11
C PRO A 152 -3.43 19.61 -16.85
N ASP A 153 -2.22 19.53 -17.35
CA ASP A 153 -1.31 18.41 -17.10
C ASP A 153 -0.99 18.26 -15.59
N ARG A 154 -1.07 19.34 -14.84
CA ARG A 154 -0.83 19.37 -13.39
C ARG A 154 -1.84 20.24 -12.69
N LEU A 155 -2.32 19.75 -11.53
CA LEU A 155 -3.22 20.49 -10.66
C LEU A 155 -2.63 20.58 -9.25
N THR A 156 -2.23 21.79 -8.84
CA THR A 156 -1.72 22.08 -7.49
C THR A 156 -2.78 22.67 -6.56
N SER A 157 -3.86 23.24 -7.13
CA SER A 157 -4.96 23.80 -6.34
C SER A 157 -5.68 22.73 -5.53
N GLY A 158 -5.87 22.97 -4.24
CA GLY A 158 -6.54 22.03 -3.33
C GLY A 158 -5.77 20.75 -3.05
N PHE A 159 -4.47 20.72 -3.35
CA PHE A 159 -3.61 19.60 -3.01
C PHE A 159 -3.47 19.45 -1.49
N SER A 160 -3.59 18.22 -0.98
CA SER A 160 -3.53 17.94 0.45
C SER A 160 -2.10 17.99 0.98
N GLN A 161 -1.78 18.97 1.82
CA GLN A 161 -0.48 19.05 2.49
C GLN A 161 -0.21 17.87 3.42
N ASN A 162 -1.25 17.23 3.94
CA ASN A 162 -1.12 16.05 4.79
C ASN A 162 -0.43 14.89 4.05
N THR A 163 -0.59 14.78 2.73
CA THR A 163 0.09 13.75 1.94
C THR A 163 1.60 13.89 2.05
N LYS A 164 2.13 15.11 1.93
CA LYS A 164 3.57 15.38 2.05
C LYS A 164 4.10 15.07 3.45
N ILE A 165 3.37 15.48 4.47
CA ILE A 165 3.75 15.22 5.88
C ILE A 165 3.82 13.72 6.13
N LEU A 166 2.81 12.98 5.68
CA LEU A 166 2.73 11.55 5.85
C LEU A 166 3.82 10.82 5.04
N ASP A 167 4.08 11.25 3.81
CA ASP A 167 5.15 10.71 2.96
C ASP A 167 6.52 10.81 3.65
N ASN A 168 6.86 12.01 4.14
CA ASN A 168 8.10 12.24 4.88
C ASN A 168 8.21 11.38 6.16
N LYS A 169 7.10 11.23 6.91
CA LYS A 169 7.04 10.39 8.11
C LYS A 169 7.32 8.93 7.78
N MET A 170 6.71 8.42 6.72
CA MET A 170 6.87 7.02 6.31
C MET A 170 8.26 6.74 5.72
N GLU A 171 8.82 7.68 4.96
CA GLU A 171 10.20 7.58 4.47
C GLU A 171 11.20 7.53 5.63
N ALA A 172 11.01 8.37 6.66
CA ALA A 172 11.85 8.37 7.85
C ALA A 172 11.77 7.01 8.59
N ILE A 173 10.58 6.44 8.76
CA ILE A 173 10.40 5.11 9.35
C ILE A 173 11.12 4.06 8.51
N ALA A 174 10.92 4.04 7.19
CA ALA A 174 11.56 3.07 6.31
C ALA A 174 13.09 3.12 6.40
N LYS A 175 13.65 4.33 6.45
CA LYS A 175 15.08 4.56 6.64
C LYS A 175 15.58 4.07 8.01
N GLU A 176 14.84 4.36 9.07
CA GLU A 176 15.19 3.93 10.45
C GLU A 176 15.22 2.41 10.56
N VAL A 177 14.22 1.73 10.00
CA VAL A 177 14.17 0.26 10.05
C VAL A 177 14.96 -0.42 8.92
N GLY A 178 15.57 0.32 8.01
CA GLY A 178 16.45 -0.22 6.94
C GLY A 178 15.71 -1.05 5.90
N ILE A 179 14.63 -0.50 5.32
CA ILE A 179 13.87 -1.10 4.21
C ILE A 179 13.77 -0.14 3.03
N SER A 180 13.39 -0.67 1.87
CA SER A 180 13.15 0.14 0.67
C SER A 180 11.87 0.98 0.81
N TYR A 181 11.91 2.24 0.36
CA TYR A 181 10.77 3.13 0.30
C TYR A 181 10.52 3.61 -1.12
N ILE A 182 9.27 3.55 -1.57
CA ILE A 182 8.83 4.12 -2.84
C ILE A 182 7.80 5.20 -2.52
N SER A 183 8.08 6.44 -2.93
CA SER A 183 7.19 7.57 -2.76
C SER A 183 6.42 7.88 -4.04
N PRO A 184 5.14 7.52 -4.14
CA PRO A 184 4.28 8.01 -5.23
C PRO A 184 4.16 9.53 -5.21
N TYR A 185 4.17 10.13 -4.01
CA TYR A 185 4.14 11.57 -3.87
C TYR A 185 5.31 12.23 -4.61
N GLN A 186 6.54 11.80 -4.35
CA GLN A 186 7.72 12.37 -5.03
C GLN A 186 7.71 12.05 -6.54
N THR A 187 7.25 10.87 -6.93
CA THR A 187 7.18 10.45 -8.33
C THR A 187 6.23 11.32 -9.15
N PHE A 188 5.04 11.63 -8.61
CA PHE A 188 4.01 12.36 -9.34
C PHE A 188 3.99 13.87 -9.06
N CYS A 189 4.56 14.29 -7.92
CA CYS A 189 4.57 15.69 -7.47
C CYS A 189 5.98 16.29 -7.44
N ASN A 190 6.93 15.74 -8.23
CA ASN A 190 8.24 16.35 -8.39
C ASN A 190 8.09 17.74 -9.00
N LEU A 191 8.29 18.72 -8.18
CA LEU A 191 8.32 20.15 -8.52
C LEU A 191 9.74 20.57 -8.84
#